data_55260b486f4cb1ff6f0928c5fd73dcc2
#
_entry.id   55260b486f4cb1ff6f0928c5fd73dcc2
#
_cell.length_a   1.000
_cell.length_b   1.000
_cell.length_c   1.000
_cell.angle_alpha   90.00
_cell.angle_beta   90.00
_cell.angle_gamma   90.00
#
_symmetry.space_group_name_H-M   'P 1'
#
loop_
_entity.id
_entity.type
_entity.pdbx_description
1 polymer ?
#
loop_
_entity_poly.entity_id
_entity_poly.type
_entity_poly.pdbx_seq_one_letter_code
_entity_poly.pdbx_strand_id
1 'polypeptide(L)'
;MAKQVTQVIKLNIAAGKGTPAPPVGPALGQAGINMMEFLKKFNEMSAPMMGFTLPVEIAVYADRSYSFVIKQPLSSDLIKRAAGIEKGASNPLKEKVAVLSKDKLREVARQKMKDLNTEDEEMAMRVIAGTARSMGVRIEE
;
A
#
# COMPACT_ATOMS: atom_id res chain seq x y z
N MET A 1 26.86 -8.31 14.35
CA MET A 1 27.23 -7.63 13.10
C MET A 1 25.99 -7.37 12.26
N ALA A 2 25.91 -6.22 11.65
CA ALA A 2 24.82 -5.95 10.72
C ALA A 2 24.95 -6.83 9.48
N LYS A 3 23.88 -7.55 9.13
CA LYS A 3 23.85 -8.36 7.93
C LYS A 3 23.84 -7.45 6.69
N GLN A 4 24.56 -7.83 5.67
CA GLN A 4 24.62 -7.07 4.44
C GLN A 4 23.40 -7.36 3.58
N VAL A 5 22.64 -6.34 3.26
CA VAL A 5 21.48 -6.45 2.37
C VAL A 5 21.97 -6.62 0.92
N THR A 6 21.58 -7.73 0.30
CA THR A 6 21.93 -8.01 -1.11
C THR A 6 20.85 -7.52 -2.07
N GLN A 7 19.61 -7.53 -1.64
CA GLN A 7 18.47 -7.17 -2.48
C GLN A 7 17.32 -6.64 -1.64
N VAL A 8 16.61 -5.65 -2.17
CA VAL A 8 15.36 -5.15 -1.58
C VAL A 8 14.25 -5.37 -2.59
N ILE A 9 13.18 -6.05 -2.15
CA ILE A 9 12.02 -6.35 -2.99
C ILE A 9 10.84 -5.57 -2.45
N LYS A 10 10.14 -4.86 -3.34
CA LYS A 10 8.93 -4.11 -3.00
C LYS A 10 7.74 -4.74 -3.71
N LEU A 11 6.74 -5.14 -2.95
CA LEU A 11 5.54 -5.80 -3.46
C LEU A 11 4.29 -5.18 -2.85
N ASN A 12 3.19 -5.24 -3.61
CA ASN A 12 1.86 -4.87 -3.13
C ASN A 12 1.05 -6.17 -2.99
N ILE A 13 0.67 -6.49 -1.76
CA ILE A 13 -0.02 -7.75 -1.46
C ILE A 13 -1.34 -7.44 -0.74
N ALA A 14 -2.41 -8.11 -1.15
CA ALA A 14 -3.71 -7.96 -0.49
C ALA A 14 -3.64 -8.48 0.94
N ALA A 15 -4.08 -7.68 1.89
CA ALA A 15 -4.02 -8.01 3.31
C ALA A 15 -4.81 -9.30 3.62
N GLY A 16 -4.19 -10.21 4.35
CA GLY A 16 -4.79 -11.48 4.73
C GLY A 16 -4.97 -12.47 3.59
N LYS A 17 -4.58 -12.12 2.37
CA LYS A 17 -4.76 -12.94 1.16
C LYS A 17 -3.45 -13.16 0.40
N GLY A 18 -2.33 -13.14 1.10
CA GLY A 18 -1.04 -13.45 0.49
C GLY A 18 -1.06 -14.87 -0.08
N THR A 19 -0.76 -15.02 -1.36
CA THR A 19 -0.70 -16.30 -2.04
C THR A 19 0.59 -16.41 -2.85
N PRO A 20 1.06 -17.60 -3.15
CA PRO A 20 2.27 -17.79 -3.98
C PRO A 20 2.05 -17.46 -5.45
N ALA A 21 0.88 -16.98 -5.83
CA ALA A 21 0.57 -16.54 -7.19
C ALA A 21 1.36 -15.28 -7.58
N PRO A 22 1.60 -15.02 -8.88
CA PRO A 22 2.22 -13.79 -9.31
C PRO A 22 1.49 -12.54 -8.78
N PRO A 23 2.17 -11.44 -8.40
CA PRO A 23 3.62 -11.21 -8.59
C PRO A 23 4.52 -11.71 -7.46
N VAL A 24 3.96 -12.28 -6.40
CA VAL A 24 4.70 -12.66 -5.19
C VAL A 24 5.64 -13.83 -5.44
N GLY A 25 5.14 -14.90 -6.05
CA GLY A 25 5.89 -16.12 -6.29
C GLY A 25 7.20 -15.93 -7.03
N PRO A 26 7.16 -15.33 -8.25
CA PRO A 26 8.39 -15.12 -9.03
C PRO A 26 9.41 -14.22 -8.34
N ALA A 27 8.93 -13.14 -7.67
CA ALA A 27 9.82 -12.19 -6.99
C ALA A 27 10.55 -12.85 -5.81
N LEU A 28 9.85 -13.59 -4.99
CA LEU A 28 10.43 -14.28 -3.83
C LEU A 28 11.24 -15.51 -4.23
N GLY A 29 10.82 -16.22 -5.26
CA GLY A 29 11.54 -17.36 -5.79
C GLY A 29 12.92 -16.99 -6.30
N GLN A 30 13.05 -15.88 -7.00
CA GLN A 30 14.34 -15.38 -7.46
C GLN A 30 15.28 -15.01 -6.31
N ALA A 31 14.72 -14.50 -5.23
CA ALA A 31 15.49 -14.12 -4.05
C ALA A 31 15.93 -15.34 -3.21
N GLY A 32 15.34 -16.51 -3.44
CA GLY A 32 15.69 -17.74 -2.75
C GLY A 32 15.23 -17.80 -1.29
N ILE A 33 14.20 -17.02 -0.92
CA ILE A 33 13.66 -17.01 0.44
C ILE A 33 12.47 -17.98 0.56
N ASN A 34 12.16 -18.38 1.80
CA ASN A 34 11.04 -19.28 2.07
C ASN A 34 9.71 -18.52 1.94
N MET A 35 9.07 -18.70 0.79
CA MET A 35 7.82 -18.03 0.43
C MET A 35 6.67 -18.38 1.38
N MET A 36 6.53 -19.64 1.74
CA MET A 36 5.42 -20.10 2.58
C MET A 36 5.48 -19.48 3.98
N GLU A 37 6.67 -19.44 4.56
CA GLU A 37 6.89 -18.84 5.87
C GLU A 37 6.60 -17.33 5.83
N PHE A 38 7.08 -16.64 4.80
CA PHE A 38 6.82 -15.22 4.60
C PHE A 38 5.32 -14.94 4.49
N LEU A 39 4.62 -15.68 3.64
CA LEU A 39 3.18 -15.49 3.43
C LEU A 39 2.38 -15.74 4.71
N LYS A 40 2.77 -16.75 5.49
CA LYS A 40 2.11 -17.03 6.78
C LYS A 40 2.26 -15.84 7.74
N LYS A 41 3.47 -15.35 7.91
CA LYS A 41 3.74 -14.18 8.77
C LYS A 41 3.02 -12.94 8.27
N PHE A 42 3.05 -12.69 6.96
CA PHE A 42 2.34 -11.57 6.35
C PHE A 42 0.84 -11.65 6.62
N ASN A 43 0.23 -12.80 6.38
CA ASN A 43 -1.21 -12.97 6.60
C ASN A 43 -1.61 -12.76 8.07
N GLU A 44 -0.80 -13.24 9.01
CA GLU A 44 -1.03 -13.03 10.44
C GLU A 44 -0.95 -11.54 10.80
N MET A 45 0.07 -10.83 10.33
CA MET A 45 0.28 -9.41 10.63
C MET A 45 -0.71 -8.50 9.93
N SER A 46 -1.18 -8.88 8.74
CA SER A 46 -2.09 -8.06 7.94
C SER A 46 -3.57 -8.35 8.18
N ALA A 47 -3.89 -9.38 8.94
CA ALA A 47 -5.29 -9.75 9.23
C ALA A 47 -6.17 -8.58 9.71
N PRO A 48 -5.70 -7.67 10.61
CA PRO A 48 -6.50 -6.52 11.02
C PRO A 48 -6.80 -5.52 9.90
N MET A 49 -6.05 -5.58 8.80
CA MET A 49 -6.17 -4.65 7.68
C MET A 49 -6.77 -5.31 6.44
N MET A 50 -7.58 -6.36 6.61
CA MET A 50 -8.23 -7.03 5.48
C MET A 50 -9.06 -6.06 4.64
N GLY A 51 -9.03 -6.26 3.33
CA GLY A 51 -9.70 -5.39 2.37
C GLY A 51 -8.83 -4.30 1.77
N PHE A 52 -7.60 -4.14 2.26
CA PHE A 52 -6.62 -3.19 1.70
C PHE A 52 -5.48 -3.93 1.02
N THR A 53 -4.87 -3.28 0.03
CA THR A 53 -3.59 -3.72 -0.52
C THR A 53 -2.47 -3.04 0.25
N LEU A 54 -1.57 -3.82 0.81
CA LEU A 54 -0.47 -3.31 1.62
C LEU A 54 0.83 -3.36 0.83
N PRO A 55 1.59 -2.26 0.78
CA PRO A 55 2.95 -2.30 0.26
C PRO A 55 3.86 -2.97 1.29
N VAL A 56 4.63 -3.95 0.83
CA VAL A 56 5.59 -4.68 1.65
C VAL A 56 6.98 -4.48 1.08
N GLU A 57 7.92 -4.15 1.93
CA GLU A 57 9.32 -4.01 1.58
C GLU A 57 10.09 -5.14 2.25
N ILE A 58 10.74 -5.98 1.45
CA ILE A 58 11.47 -7.17 1.91
C ILE A 58 12.95 -6.94 1.65
N ALA A 59 13.76 -6.98 2.71
CA ALA A 59 15.21 -6.93 2.60
C ALA A 59 15.76 -8.36 2.67
N VAL A 60 16.48 -8.76 1.64
CA VAL A 60 17.13 -10.06 1.56
C VAL A 60 18.61 -9.91 1.88
N TYR A 61 19.11 -10.72 2.79
CA TYR A 61 20.49 -10.66 3.23
C TYR A 61 21.37 -11.72 2.52
N ALA A 62 22.68 -11.52 2.62
CA ALA A 62 23.66 -12.40 1.96
C ALA A 62 23.58 -13.87 2.39
N ASP A 63 23.11 -14.13 3.60
CA ASP A 63 22.91 -15.48 4.15
C ASP A 63 21.56 -16.11 3.80
N ARG A 64 20.81 -15.50 2.86
CA ARG A 64 19.46 -15.90 2.45
C ARG A 64 18.39 -15.71 3.53
N SER A 65 18.71 -15.06 4.64
CA SER A 65 17.70 -14.61 5.57
C SER A 65 17.02 -13.36 5.01
N TYR A 66 15.86 -13.03 5.57
CA TYR A 66 15.10 -11.85 5.13
C TYR A 66 14.45 -11.16 6.33
N SER A 67 14.20 -9.89 6.15
CA SER A 67 13.30 -9.13 7.02
C SER A 67 12.30 -8.38 6.14
N PHE A 68 11.12 -8.10 6.66
CA PHE A 68 10.13 -7.36 5.92
C PHE A 68 9.41 -6.34 6.79
N VAL A 69 8.94 -5.28 6.15
CA VAL A 69 8.17 -4.22 6.78
C VAL A 69 6.88 -4.05 5.99
N ILE A 70 5.75 -4.09 6.69
CA ILE A 70 4.44 -3.81 6.11
C ILE A 70 4.14 -2.33 6.34
N LYS A 71 3.95 -1.60 5.25
CA LYS A 71 3.62 -0.17 5.30
C LYS A 71 2.13 0.05 5.39
N GLN A 72 1.71 1.31 5.50
CA GLN A 72 0.30 1.66 5.52
C GLN A 72 -0.38 1.30 4.18
N PRO A 73 -1.70 1.06 4.18
CA PRO A 73 -2.42 0.73 2.94
C PRO A 73 -2.16 1.76 1.84
N LEU A 74 -2.27 1.32 0.59
CA LEU A 74 -2.09 2.20 -0.56
C LEU A 74 -3.06 3.39 -0.47
N SER A 75 -2.59 4.57 -0.84
CA SER A 75 -3.42 5.79 -0.86
C SER A 75 -4.67 5.59 -1.72
N SER A 76 -4.54 4.91 -2.85
CA SER A 76 -5.67 4.62 -3.73
C SER A 76 -6.74 3.77 -3.05
N ASP A 77 -6.36 2.77 -2.28
CA ASP A 77 -7.31 1.91 -1.55
C ASP A 77 -8.01 2.68 -0.43
N LEU A 78 -7.28 3.51 0.29
CA LEU A 78 -7.85 4.37 1.33
C LEU A 78 -8.87 5.35 0.73
N ILE A 79 -8.55 5.95 -0.40
CA ILE A 79 -9.45 6.88 -1.11
C ILE A 79 -10.70 6.16 -1.61
N LYS A 80 -10.55 5.00 -2.22
CA LYS A 80 -11.69 4.20 -2.71
C LYS A 80 -12.64 3.85 -1.57
N ARG A 81 -12.11 3.42 -0.44
CA ARG A 81 -12.93 3.08 0.72
C ARG A 81 -13.62 4.30 1.32
N ALA A 82 -12.91 5.42 1.45
CA ALA A 82 -13.48 6.65 1.97
C ALA A 82 -14.56 7.23 1.05
N ALA A 83 -14.39 7.09 -0.26
CA ALA A 83 -15.36 7.55 -1.25
C ALA A 83 -16.49 6.55 -1.50
N GLY A 84 -16.37 5.32 -1.00
CA GLY A 84 -17.38 4.27 -1.18
C GLY A 84 -17.41 3.66 -2.57
N ILE A 85 -16.30 3.68 -3.31
CA ILE A 85 -16.19 3.13 -4.66
C ILE A 85 -15.26 1.92 -4.68
N GLU A 86 -15.50 1.00 -5.61
CA GLU A 86 -14.68 -0.20 -5.78
C GLU A 86 -13.52 0.03 -6.75
N LYS A 87 -13.72 0.90 -7.73
CA LYS A 87 -12.74 1.15 -8.79
C LYS A 87 -12.69 2.62 -9.16
N GLY A 88 -11.49 3.12 -9.42
CA GLY A 88 -11.27 4.47 -9.93
C GLY A 88 -11.66 4.59 -11.41
N ALA A 89 -11.69 5.83 -11.91
CA ALA A 89 -12.05 6.12 -13.29
C ALA A 89 -10.99 5.62 -14.27
N SER A 90 -11.44 5.07 -15.39
CA SER A 90 -10.55 4.71 -16.51
C SER A 90 -9.96 5.95 -17.17
N ASN A 91 -10.74 7.02 -17.26
CA ASN A 91 -10.31 8.29 -17.80
C ASN A 91 -10.65 9.42 -16.81
N PRO A 92 -9.74 9.74 -15.88
CA PRO A 92 -10.03 10.70 -14.80
C PRO A 92 -10.24 12.14 -15.28
N LEU A 93 -9.83 12.48 -16.49
CA LEU A 93 -10.06 13.80 -17.07
C LEU A 93 -11.53 14.01 -17.44
N LYS A 94 -12.17 12.95 -17.90
CA LYS A 94 -13.56 12.99 -18.38
C LYS A 94 -14.56 12.42 -17.39
N GLU A 95 -14.15 11.41 -16.64
CA GLU A 95 -15.02 10.69 -15.71
C GLU A 95 -14.74 11.10 -14.27
N LYS A 96 -15.79 11.49 -13.55
CA LYS A 96 -15.73 11.73 -12.12
C LYS A 96 -16.61 10.68 -11.44
N VAL A 97 -15.99 9.74 -10.73
CA VAL A 97 -16.67 8.57 -10.17
C VAL A 97 -17.20 8.80 -8.77
N ALA A 98 -16.63 9.76 -8.03
CA ALA A 98 -17.06 10.06 -6.66
C ALA A 98 -16.60 11.44 -6.22
N VAL A 99 -17.14 11.89 -5.08
CA VAL A 99 -16.74 13.12 -4.39
C VAL A 99 -16.31 12.75 -2.99
N LEU A 100 -15.14 13.24 -2.58
CA LEU A 100 -14.58 13.00 -1.25
C LEU A 100 -14.65 14.29 -0.44
N SER A 101 -15.24 14.24 0.75
CA SER A 101 -15.29 15.40 1.65
C SER A 101 -13.90 15.71 2.22
N LYS A 102 -13.67 16.96 2.62
CA LYS A 102 -12.41 17.37 3.25
C LYS A 102 -12.13 16.59 4.52
N ASP A 103 -13.14 16.28 5.30
CA ASP A 103 -12.96 15.54 6.55
C ASP A 103 -12.46 14.13 6.30
N LYS A 104 -13.03 13.45 5.31
CA LYS A 104 -12.56 12.11 4.89
C LYS A 104 -11.16 12.17 4.28
N LEU A 105 -10.87 13.22 3.50
CA LEU A 105 -9.53 13.45 2.96
C LEU A 105 -8.51 13.61 4.09
N ARG A 106 -8.86 14.35 5.12
CA ARG A 106 -8.00 14.55 6.30
C ARG A 106 -7.74 13.25 7.04
N GLU A 107 -8.75 12.41 7.22
CA GLU A 107 -8.60 11.09 7.83
C GLU A 107 -7.64 10.20 7.04
N VAL A 108 -7.80 10.15 5.72
CA VAL A 108 -6.91 9.39 4.82
C VAL A 108 -5.48 9.92 4.93
N ALA A 109 -5.31 11.24 4.90
CA ALA A 109 -4.00 11.88 5.01
C ALA A 109 -3.32 11.54 6.34
N ARG A 110 -4.03 11.62 7.45
CA ARG A 110 -3.51 11.26 8.77
C ARG A 110 -3.05 9.82 8.83
N GLN A 111 -3.85 8.92 8.28
CA GLN A 111 -3.54 7.49 8.25
C GLN A 111 -2.29 7.20 7.42
N LYS A 112 -2.09 7.94 6.34
CA LYS A 112 -0.95 7.77 5.43
C LYS A 112 0.30 8.57 5.84
N MET A 113 0.20 9.53 6.74
CA MET A 113 1.33 10.38 7.15
C MET A 113 2.54 9.61 7.64
N LYS A 114 2.35 8.43 8.19
CA LYS A 114 3.45 7.57 8.65
C LYS A 114 4.41 7.17 7.53
N ASP A 115 3.91 7.08 6.30
CA ASP A 115 4.70 6.69 5.12
C ASP A 115 5.08 7.88 4.25
N LEU A 116 4.54 9.07 4.53
CA LEU A 116 4.83 10.27 3.77
C LEU A 116 6.06 10.99 4.33
N ASN A 117 6.68 11.78 3.50
CA ASN A 117 7.86 12.58 3.86
C ASN A 117 7.51 13.95 4.44
N THR A 118 6.32 14.11 5.01
CA THR A 118 5.85 15.35 5.61
C THR A 118 5.19 15.08 6.96
N GLU A 119 5.35 16.00 7.88
CA GLU A 119 4.67 16.00 9.18
C GLU A 119 3.47 16.97 9.20
N ASP A 120 3.31 17.76 8.13
CA ASP A 120 2.25 18.73 8.00
C ASP A 120 1.00 18.07 7.41
N GLU A 121 -0.11 18.11 8.16
CA GLU A 121 -1.39 17.53 7.74
C GLU A 121 -1.91 18.14 6.43
N GLU A 122 -1.78 19.46 6.24
CA GLU A 122 -2.23 20.12 5.00
C GLU A 122 -1.42 19.66 3.79
N MET A 123 -0.12 19.49 3.95
CA MET A 123 0.74 18.96 2.90
C MET A 123 0.38 17.52 2.56
N ALA A 124 0.14 16.70 3.59
CA ALA A 124 -0.33 15.33 3.40
C ALA A 124 -1.68 15.28 2.65
N MET A 125 -2.61 16.17 2.99
CA MET A 125 -3.89 16.29 2.31
C MET A 125 -3.71 16.63 0.82
N ARG A 126 -2.77 17.49 0.48
CA ARG A 126 -2.48 17.83 -0.92
C ARG A 126 -1.93 16.63 -1.69
N VAL A 127 -1.06 15.85 -1.08
CA VAL A 127 -0.53 14.62 -1.68
C VAL A 127 -1.66 13.64 -1.99
N ILE A 128 -2.52 13.40 -1.02
CA ILE A 128 -3.65 12.48 -1.18
C ILE A 128 -4.69 13.03 -2.18
N ALA A 129 -4.93 14.34 -2.18
CA ALA A 129 -5.83 15.00 -3.13
C ALA A 129 -5.36 14.80 -4.57
N GLY A 130 -4.05 14.89 -4.82
CA GLY A 130 -3.47 14.61 -6.14
C GLY A 130 -3.72 13.18 -6.58
N THR A 131 -3.55 12.21 -5.69
CA THR A 131 -3.86 10.80 -5.96
C THR A 131 -5.35 10.61 -6.26
N ALA A 132 -6.23 11.22 -5.47
CA ALA A 132 -7.68 11.16 -5.69
C ALA A 132 -8.06 11.72 -7.05
N ARG A 133 -7.49 12.85 -7.43
CA ARG A 133 -7.71 13.48 -8.73
C ARG A 133 -7.32 12.55 -9.88
N SER A 134 -6.22 11.84 -9.76
CA SER A 134 -5.77 10.86 -10.76
C SER A 134 -6.71 9.66 -10.88
N MET A 135 -7.52 9.41 -9.86
CA MET A 135 -8.53 8.35 -9.83
C MET A 135 -9.91 8.79 -10.27
N GLY A 136 -10.09 10.07 -10.60
CA GLY A 136 -11.40 10.63 -10.94
C GLY A 136 -12.27 10.94 -9.73
N VAL A 137 -11.68 11.06 -8.56
CA VAL A 137 -12.38 11.46 -7.32
C VAL A 137 -12.20 12.96 -7.12
N ARG A 138 -13.31 13.70 -7.02
CA ARG A 138 -13.26 15.13 -6.70
C ARG A 138 -13.17 15.33 -5.21
N ILE A 139 -12.48 16.37 -4.83
CA ILE A 139 -12.43 16.80 -3.44
C ILE A 139 -13.46 17.92 -3.26
N GLU A 140 -14.33 17.76 -2.29
CA GLU A 140 -15.32 18.77 -1.91
C GLU A 140 -14.62 19.92 -1.19
N GLU A 141 -14.90 21.14 -1.61
CA GLU A 141 -14.34 22.34 -0.98
C GLU A 141 -15.08 22.74 0.30
#